data_e44046e8fd71cc07d71799de3a48e5a4
#
_entry.id   e44046e8fd71cc07d71799de3a48e5a4
#
_cell.length_a   1.000
_cell.length_b   1.000
_cell.length_c   1.000
_cell.angle_alpha   90.00
_cell.angle_beta   90.00
_cell.angle_gamma   90.00
#
_symmetry.space_group_name_H-M   'P 1'
#
loop_
_entity.id
_entity.type
_entity.pdbx_description
1 polymer ?
#
loop_
_entity_poly.entity_id
_entity_poly.type
_entity_poly.pdbx_seq_one_letter_code
_entity_poly.pdbx_strand_id
1 'polypeptide(L)'
;MKVRPYSEVDVFSEQPYLGNALAVVHEADGLSAEEMQRFATWTNLSETTFLLPPTTADADYRVRIFTGKEELPFAGHPTLGSARAWLDAGGSARPGGTVIQECGAGLVPVRVEGQQLAFEAPPLTRYGSVDEALLRQVAAVLGIPCADILDASWLVNGPQWLGIRLASARDVLNLQPDPAKAGEMEIGVVGPYGPGAETAFEVRAFVGGDPVWEDSVTGSLNAGLAHWLMDTGVAVAPYTASQGTVLGRRGRVHISVRDGSIWVGGHVTGCIQGTVRL
;
A
#
# COMPACT_ATOMS: atom_id res chain seq x y z
N MET A 1 17.91 0.61 26.70
CA MET A 1 17.57 -0.28 25.56
C MET A 1 16.91 -1.53 26.11
N LYS A 2 15.66 -1.77 25.72
CA LYS A 2 14.91 -3.01 26.03
C LYS A 2 15.01 -3.95 24.81
N VAL A 3 15.08 -5.26 25.03
CA VAL A 3 14.94 -6.25 23.94
C VAL A 3 13.45 -6.40 23.65
N ARG A 4 13.05 -6.25 22.39
CA ARG A 4 11.67 -6.32 21.94
C ARG A 4 11.50 -7.38 20.86
N PRO A 5 10.37 -8.11 20.80
CA PRO A 5 10.09 -8.98 19.66
C PRO A 5 10.01 -8.16 18.36
N TYR A 6 10.45 -8.76 17.27
CA TYR A 6 10.56 -8.13 15.95
C TYR A 6 10.15 -9.11 14.86
N SER A 7 9.42 -8.64 13.89
CA SER A 7 9.04 -9.40 12.71
C SER A 7 9.30 -8.59 11.43
N GLU A 8 9.66 -9.27 10.34
CA GLU A 8 9.48 -8.74 9.00
C GLU A 8 8.48 -9.61 8.26
N VAL A 9 7.52 -8.96 7.64
CA VAL A 9 6.47 -9.61 6.86
C VAL A 9 6.49 -9.08 5.44
N ASP A 10 6.06 -9.91 4.49
CA ASP A 10 5.94 -9.57 3.08
C ASP A 10 4.47 -9.45 2.71
N VAL A 11 4.05 -8.25 2.32
CA VAL A 11 2.63 -7.92 2.11
C VAL A 11 2.30 -7.98 0.64
N PHE A 12 1.08 -8.46 0.32
CA PHE A 12 0.55 -8.66 -1.03
C PHE A 12 1.23 -9.78 -1.82
N SER A 13 1.90 -10.73 -1.17
CA SER A 13 2.46 -11.89 -1.85
C SER A 13 2.26 -13.19 -1.06
N GLU A 14 1.93 -14.26 -1.77
CA GLU A 14 1.90 -15.63 -1.23
C GLU A 14 3.31 -16.21 -1.08
N GLN A 15 4.25 -15.70 -1.87
CA GLN A 15 5.65 -16.16 -1.87
C GLN A 15 6.51 -15.12 -1.15
N PRO A 16 7.34 -15.56 -0.18
CA PRO A 16 8.24 -14.66 0.53
C PRO A 16 9.15 -13.86 -0.40
N TYR A 17 9.39 -12.60 -0.04
CA TYR A 17 10.31 -11.68 -0.71
C TYR A 17 9.85 -11.16 -2.09
N LEU A 18 8.59 -11.41 -2.47
CA LEU A 18 8.01 -10.96 -3.74
C LEU A 18 6.90 -9.91 -3.59
N GLY A 19 6.57 -9.50 -2.38
CA GLY A 19 5.61 -8.43 -2.06
C GLY A 19 6.27 -7.13 -1.64
N ASN A 20 5.65 -6.43 -0.70
CA ASN A 20 6.18 -5.22 -0.05
C ASN A 20 6.56 -5.54 1.40
N ALA A 21 7.85 -5.38 1.71
CA ALA A 21 8.41 -5.72 3.01
C ALA A 21 7.98 -4.69 4.08
N LEU A 22 7.64 -5.18 5.27
CA LEU A 22 7.33 -4.36 6.44
C LEU A 22 8.07 -4.85 7.66
N ALA A 23 8.77 -3.96 8.35
CA ALA A 23 9.29 -4.19 9.68
C ALA A 23 8.22 -3.90 10.75
N VAL A 24 8.06 -4.81 11.70
CA VAL A 24 7.10 -4.69 12.81
C VAL A 24 7.82 -4.88 14.15
N VAL A 25 7.86 -3.83 14.95
CA VAL A 25 8.37 -3.88 16.33
C VAL A 25 7.21 -4.12 17.27
N HIS A 26 7.25 -5.22 18.00
CA HIS A 26 6.22 -5.54 19.00
C HIS A 26 6.56 -4.91 20.35
N GLU A 27 5.56 -4.79 21.25
CA GLU A 27 5.71 -4.25 22.60
C GLU A 27 6.44 -2.90 22.62
N ALA A 28 6.06 -1.99 21.73
CA ALA A 28 6.75 -0.72 21.52
C ALA A 28 6.42 0.34 22.59
N ASP A 29 5.73 -0.02 23.66
CA ASP A 29 5.43 0.86 24.79
C ASP A 29 6.71 1.46 25.39
N GLY A 30 6.64 2.77 25.72
CA GLY A 30 7.75 3.52 26.28
C GLY A 30 8.79 4.03 25.28
N LEU A 31 8.70 3.69 23.96
CA LEU A 31 9.50 4.34 22.92
C LEU A 31 8.95 5.74 22.62
N SER A 32 9.87 6.70 22.49
CA SER A 32 9.51 8.03 21.99
C SER A 32 9.32 8.03 20.46
N ALA A 33 8.62 9.05 19.94
CA ALA A 33 8.48 9.23 18.49
C ALA A 33 9.83 9.34 17.77
N GLU A 34 10.81 9.99 18.42
CA GLU A 34 12.16 10.17 17.88
C GLU A 34 12.92 8.85 17.79
N GLU A 35 12.76 7.96 18.78
CA GLU A 35 13.37 6.62 18.76
C GLU A 35 12.75 5.76 17.65
N MET A 36 11.42 5.80 17.52
CA MET A 36 10.69 5.09 16.46
C MET A 36 11.11 5.60 15.08
N GLN A 37 11.14 6.93 14.88
CA GLN A 37 11.56 7.54 13.61
C GLN A 37 13.00 7.19 13.26
N ARG A 38 13.90 7.25 14.22
CA ARG A 38 15.33 6.89 14.00
C ARG A 38 15.48 5.46 13.55
N PHE A 39 14.73 4.55 14.16
CA PHE A 39 14.76 3.14 13.78
C PHE A 39 14.16 2.92 12.40
N ALA A 40 13.00 3.52 12.11
CA ALA A 40 12.36 3.45 10.79
C ALA A 40 13.30 3.97 9.67
N THR A 41 13.95 5.11 9.90
CA THR A 41 14.94 5.64 8.95
C THR A 41 16.12 4.67 8.74
N TRP A 42 16.59 4.01 9.79
CA TRP A 42 17.73 3.09 9.72
C TRP A 42 17.40 1.78 9.00
N THR A 43 16.15 1.26 9.12
CA THR A 43 15.72 0.02 8.43
C THR A 43 15.82 0.13 6.93
N ASN A 44 15.67 1.35 6.39
CA ASN A 44 15.66 1.62 4.96
C ASN A 44 14.56 0.87 4.20
N LEU A 45 13.48 0.54 4.88
CA LEU A 45 12.23 0.03 4.31
C LEU A 45 11.29 1.20 4.00
N SER A 46 10.29 0.99 3.15
CA SER A 46 9.25 1.99 2.86
C SER A 46 8.59 2.44 4.17
N GLU A 47 8.16 1.49 5.00
CA GLU A 47 7.65 1.76 6.35
C GLU A 47 8.14 0.75 7.39
N THR A 48 8.08 1.21 8.64
CA THR A 48 8.28 0.42 9.85
C THR A 48 7.14 0.71 10.81
N THR A 49 6.57 -0.31 11.42
CA THR A 49 5.46 -0.18 12.36
C THR A 49 5.84 -0.58 13.78
N PHE A 50 5.12 0.02 14.73
CA PHE A 50 5.32 -0.18 16.15
C PHE A 50 3.99 -0.54 16.80
N LEU A 51 3.88 -1.76 17.30
CA LEU A 51 2.67 -2.26 17.96
C LEU A 51 2.69 -1.86 19.44
N LEU A 52 1.56 -1.32 19.88
CA LEU A 52 1.33 -0.85 21.24
C LEU A 52 0.01 -1.42 21.79
N PRO A 53 -0.18 -1.41 23.12
CA PRO A 53 -1.50 -1.64 23.70
C PRO A 53 -2.51 -0.62 23.15
N PRO A 54 -3.77 -1.04 22.89
CA PRO A 54 -4.82 -0.12 22.45
C PRO A 54 -5.17 0.88 23.56
N THR A 55 -5.65 2.06 23.17
CA THR A 55 -6.13 3.08 24.12
C THR A 55 -7.65 3.03 24.34
N THR A 56 -8.35 2.24 23.55
CA THR A 56 -9.79 2.00 23.64
C THR A 56 -10.10 0.50 23.67
N ALA A 57 -11.18 0.11 24.34
CA ALA A 57 -11.66 -1.28 24.36
C ALA A 57 -12.20 -1.75 22.99
N ASP A 58 -12.47 -0.82 22.08
CA ASP A 58 -12.96 -1.12 20.73
C ASP A 58 -11.85 -1.55 19.77
N ALA A 59 -10.58 -1.37 20.15
CA ALA A 59 -9.43 -1.81 19.36
C ALA A 59 -8.81 -3.10 19.92
N ASP A 60 -8.18 -3.88 19.05
CA ASP A 60 -7.46 -5.09 19.43
C ASP A 60 -5.98 -4.80 19.68
N TYR A 61 -5.42 -3.87 18.92
CA TYR A 61 -4.08 -3.32 19.12
C TYR A 61 -4.00 -1.89 18.57
N ARG A 62 -2.97 -1.16 18.99
CA ARG A 62 -2.64 0.14 18.40
C ARG A 62 -1.35 0.02 17.60
N VAL A 63 -1.28 0.76 16.49
CA VAL A 63 -0.08 0.85 15.66
C VAL A 63 0.32 2.30 15.42
N ARG A 64 1.63 2.54 15.41
CA ARG A 64 2.23 3.76 14.84
C ARG A 64 3.03 3.37 13.62
N ILE A 65 2.91 4.15 12.55
CA ILE A 65 3.45 3.85 11.22
C ILE A 65 4.44 4.95 10.85
N PHE A 66 5.66 4.58 10.55
CA PHE A 66 6.71 5.52 10.19
C PHE A 66 7.32 5.17 8.84
N THR A 67 7.45 6.17 7.98
CA THR A 67 8.34 6.13 6.81
C THR A 67 9.78 6.44 7.25
N GLY A 68 10.72 6.45 6.31
CA GLY A 68 12.08 6.95 6.59
C GLY A 68 12.14 8.45 6.97
N LYS A 69 11.03 9.21 6.80
CA LYS A 69 10.99 10.67 6.97
C LYS A 69 10.02 11.13 8.07
N GLU A 70 8.86 10.50 8.20
CA GLU A 70 7.76 10.98 9.05
C GLU A 70 6.84 9.87 9.54
N GLU A 71 6.00 10.19 10.51
CA GLU A 71 4.92 9.34 10.98
C GLU A 71 3.66 9.56 10.12
N LEU A 72 3.07 8.46 9.66
CA LEU A 72 1.82 8.46 8.90
C LEU A 72 0.62 8.12 9.79
N PRO A 73 -0.53 8.80 9.61
CA PRO A 73 -1.75 8.46 10.35
C PRO A 73 -2.34 7.10 9.92
N PHE A 74 -2.10 6.70 8.69
CA PHE A 74 -2.54 5.44 8.09
C PHE A 74 -1.72 5.10 6.85
N ALA A 75 -1.49 3.80 6.63
CA ALA A 75 -0.97 3.28 5.37
C ALA A 75 -1.48 1.86 5.15
N GLY A 76 -1.79 1.49 3.89
CA GLY A 76 -2.49 0.23 3.57
C GLY A 76 -1.67 -1.02 3.84
N HIS A 77 -0.48 -1.17 3.20
CA HIS A 77 0.33 -2.37 3.42
C HIS A 77 0.85 -2.48 4.87
N PRO A 78 1.24 -1.38 5.57
CA PRO A 78 1.56 -1.44 6.98
C PRO A 78 0.41 -1.93 7.87
N THR A 79 -0.84 -1.59 7.54
CA THR A 79 -2.02 -2.08 8.24
C THR A 79 -2.18 -3.59 8.12
N LEU A 80 -2.06 -4.13 6.90
CA LEU A 80 -2.17 -5.58 6.67
C LEU A 80 -1.01 -6.34 7.33
N GLY A 81 0.22 -5.85 7.16
CA GLY A 81 1.41 -6.47 7.74
C GLY A 81 1.42 -6.44 9.27
N SER A 82 1.00 -5.33 9.89
CA SER A 82 0.86 -5.21 11.34
C SER A 82 -0.21 -6.16 11.90
N ALA A 83 -1.35 -6.26 11.23
CA ALA A 83 -2.41 -7.19 11.63
C ALA A 83 -1.92 -8.65 11.57
N ARG A 84 -1.17 -9.03 10.51
CA ARG A 84 -0.58 -10.38 10.40
C ARG A 84 0.43 -10.63 11.51
N ALA A 85 1.38 -9.73 11.72
CA ALA A 85 2.39 -9.86 12.76
C ALA A 85 1.77 -9.95 14.16
N TRP A 86 0.71 -9.17 14.44
CA TRP A 86 -0.03 -9.23 15.69
C TRP A 86 -0.73 -10.58 15.89
N LEU A 87 -1.37 -11.12 14.84
CA LEU A 87 -2.01 -12.45 14.87
C LEU A 87 -0.97 -13.55 15.08
N ASP A 88 0.17 -13.50 14.40
CA ASP A 88 1.27 -14.49 14.56
C ASP A 88 1.91 -14.44 15.96
N ALA A 89 1.85 -13.29 16.62
CA ALA A 89 2.30 -13.12 18.01
C ALA A 89 1.28 -13.61 19.06
N GLY A 90 0.17 -14.24 18.63
CA GLY A 90 -0.84 -14.82 19.52
C GLY A 90 -2.12 -13.98 19.65
N GLY A 91 -2.25 -12.91 18.88
CA GLY A 91 -3.50 -12.16 18.74
C GLY A 91 -4.62 -13.04 18.14
N SER A 92 -5.86 -12.68 18.41
CA SER A 92 -7.03 -13.44 17.92
C SER A 92 -8.02 -12.52 17.25
N ALA A 93 -8.45 -12.85 16.04
CA ALA A 93 -9.52 -12.13 15.37
C ALA A 93 -10.83 -12.26 16.14
N ARG A 94 -11.65 -11.23 16.10
CA ARG A 94 -13.01 -11.20 16.66
C ARG A 94 -13.92 -12.18 15.90
N PRO A 95 -15.08 -12.55 16.48
CA PRO A 95 -16.09 -13.30 15.76
C PRO A 95 -16.42 -12.62 14.42
N GLY A 96 -16.45 -13.40 13.33
CA GLY A 96 -16.62 -12.89 11.96
C GLY A 96 -15.32 -12.56 11.22
N GLY A 97 -14.15 -12.88 11.83
CA GLY A 97 -12.85 -12.74 11.14
C GLY A 97 -12.40 -11.29 10.98
N THR A 98 -12.62 -10.45 11.98
CA THR A 98 -12.20 -9.04 11.94
C THR A 98 -11.23 -8.73 13.07
N VAL A 99 -10.22 -7.94 12.78
CA VAL A 99 -9.30 -7.32 13.74
C VAL A 99 -9.44 -5.80 13.64
N ILE A 100 -9.53 -5.11 14.77
CA ILE A 100 -9.66 -3.65 14.80
C ILE A 100 -8.33 -3.03 15.19
N GLN A 101 -7.70 -2.38 14.22
CA GLN A 101 -6.49 -1.59 14.42
C GLN A 101 -6.84 -0.18 14.89
N GLU A 102 -6.19 0.31 15.95
CA GLU A 102 -6.18 1.73 16.31
C GLU A 102 -4.93 2.39 15.71
N CYS A 103 -5.09 3.49 14.97
CA CYS A 103 -3.97 4.25 14.40
C CYS A 103 -4.28 5.75 14.39
N GLY A 104 -3.41 6.58 13.83
CA GLY A 104 -3.60 8.03 13.72
C GLY A 104 -4.87 8.45 12.98
N ALA A 105 -5.39 7.61 12.08
CA ALA A 105 -6.65 7.82 11.37
C ALA A 105 -7.90 7.34 12.14
N GLY A 106 -7.72 6.75 13.32
CA GLY A 106 -8.81 6.18 14.12
C GLY A 106 -8.84 4.65 14.11
N LEU A 107 -10.04 4.08 14.20
CA LEU A 107 -10.25 2.64 14.19
C LEU A 107 -10.40 2.12 12.76
N VAL A 108 -9.57 1.17 12.39
CA VAL A 108 -9.54 0.57 11.05
C VAL A 108 -9.86 -0.93 11.16
N PRO A 109 -10.99 -1.39 10.62
CA PRO A 109 -11.29 -2.80 10.55
C PRO A 109 -10.43 -3.48 9.47
N VAL A 110 -9.80 -4.58 9.86
CA VAL A 110 -9.05 -5.48 8.98
C VAL A 110 -9.76 -6.83 8.95
N ARG A 111 -10.18 -7.26 7.79
CA ARG A 111 -10.75 -8.60 7.57
C ARG A 111 -9.63 -9.62 7.45
N VAL A 112 -9.86 -10.80 8.02
CA VAL A 112 -8.91 -11.90 8.06
C VAL A 112 -9.57 -13.15 7.51
N GLU A 113 -9.09 -13.64 6.37
CA GLU A 113 -9.54 -14.87 5.72
C GLU A 113 -8.31 -15.79 5.48
N GLY A 114 -7.91 -16.52 6.50
CA GLY A 114 -6.68 -17.32 6.49
C GLY A 114 -5.43 -16.44 6.41
N GLN A 115 -4.67 -16.56 5.35
CA GLN A 115 -3.48 -15.73 5.08
C GLN A 115 -3.81 -14.45 4.29
N GLN A 116 -5.04 -14.31 3.81
CA GLN A 116 -5.50 -13.09 3.15
C GLN A 116 -6.06 -12.11 4.18
N LEU A 117 -5.60 -10.88 4.10
CA LEU A 117 -6.10 -9.78 4.89
C LEU A 117 -6.58 -8.66 3.96
N ALA A 118 -7.58 -7.91 4.39
CA ALA A 118 -8.10 -6.77 3.63
C ALA A 118 -8.53 -5.64 4.56
N PHE A 119 -8.28 -4.39 4.13
CA PHE A 119 -8.80 -3.18 4.75
C PHE A 119 -9.82 -2.51 3.83
N GLU A 120 -10.74 -1.74 4.40
CA GLU A 120 -11.68 -0.93 3.66
C GLU A 120 -10.97 0.26 3.03
N ALA A 121 -11.14 0.46 1.71
CA ALA A 121 -10.54 1.58 1.00
C ALA A 121 -11.04 2.91 1.56
N PRO A 122 -10.13 3.81 1.99
CA PRO A 122 -10.56 5.13 2.44
C PRO A 122 -11.21 5.90 1.30
N PRO A 123 -12.15 6.81 1.61
CA PRO A 123 -12.79 7.65 0.60
C PRO A 123 -11.75 8.57 -0.05
N LEU A 124 -11.99 8.89 -1.32
CA LEU A 124 -11.20 9.89 -2.03
C LEU A 124 -11.53 11.30 -1.51
N THR A 125 -10.53 12.03 -1.03
CA THR A 125 -10.65 13.43 -0.59
C THR A 125 -10.51 14.41 -1.75
N ARG A 126 -9.85 13.99 -2.83
CA ARG A 126 -9.80 14.68 -4.13
C ARG A 126 -9.90 13.67 -5.24
N TYR A 127 -10.84 13.88 -6.15
CA TYR A 127 -11.12 13.01 -7.30
C TYR A 127 -11.47 13.86 -8.51
N GLY A 128 -11.07 13.45 -9.71
CA GLY A 128 -11.44 14.06 -10.98
C GLY A 128 -10.27 14.52 -11.82
N SER A 129 -10.57 15.32 -12.84
CA SER A 129 -9.65 15.64 -13.94
C SER A 129 -8.34 16.28 -13.51
N VAL A 130 -7.30 15.96 -14.24
CA VAL A 130 -5.96 16.54 -14.16
C VAL A 130 -5.85 17.64 -15.25
N ASP A 131 -5.29 18.79 -14.91
CA ASP A 131 -5.10 19.86 -15.89
C ASP A 131 -4.03 19.49 -16.94
N GLU A 132 -4.15 20.07 -18.15
CA GLU A 132 -3.27 19.73 -19.26
C GLU A 132 -1.79 20.06 -19.01
N ALA A 133 -1.49 21.08 -18.20
CA ALA A 133 -0.09 21.46 -17.94
C ALA A 133 0.57 20.39 -17.06
N LEU A 134 -0.14 19.93 -16.01
CA LEU A 134 0.32 18.84 -15.15
C LEU A 134 0.39 17.52 -15.92
N LEU A 135 -0.58 17.23 -16.80
CA LEU A 135 -0.56 16.03 -17.63
C LEU A 135 0.67 15.97 -18.54
N ARG A 136 1.07 17.12 -19.14
CA ARG A 136 2.32 17.22 -19.91
C ARG A 136 3.57 16.95 -19.07
N GLN A 137 3.59 17.42 -17.81
CA GLN A 137 4.69 17.13 -16.89
C GLN A 137 4.76 15.65 -16.56
N VAL A 138 3.62 15.03 -16.23
CA VAL A 138 3.53 13.58 -15.96
C VAL A 138 3.98 12.76 -17.17
N ALA A 139 3.54 13.10 -18.38
CA ALA A 139 3.99 12.44 -19.61
C ALA A 139 5.52 12.53 -19.80
N ALA A 140 6.09 13.70 -19.50
CA ALA A 140 7.55 13.91 -19.57
C ALA A 140 8.31 13.12 -18.50
N VAL A 141 7.73 12.93 -17.31
CA VAL A 141 8.28 12.03 -16.25
C VAL A 141 8.24 10.58 -16.72
N LEU A 142 7.10 10.13 -17.25
CA LEU A 142 6.89 8.76 -17.70
C LEU A 142 7.67 8.41 -19.00
N GLY A 143 8.18 9.43 -19.72
CA GLY A 143 8.92 9.26 -20.96
C GLY A 143 8.03 8.84 -22.13
N ILE A 144 6.75 9.25 -22.13
CA ILE A 144 5.75 8.89 -23.16
C ILE A 144 5.11 10.14 -23.78
N PRO A 145 4.56 10.06 -25.00
CA PRO A 145 3.69 11.07 -25.56
C PRO A 145 2.39 11.24 -24.74
N CYS A 146 1.89 12.47 -24.60
CA CYS A 146 0.59 12.69 -23.94
C CYS A 146 -0.56 11.92 -24.63
N ALA A 147 -0.45 11.67 -25.93
CA ALA A 147 -1.44 10.90 -26.71
C ALA A 147 -1.57 9.44 -26.29
N ASP A 148 -0.57 8.87 -25.62
CA ASP A 148 -0.60 7.49 -25.09
C ASP A 148 -1.34 7.40 -23.75
N ILE A 149 -1.60 8.53 -23.10
CA ILE A 149 -2.42 8.60 -21.89
C ILE A 149 -3.89 8.60 -22.29
N LEU A 150 -4.59 7.51 -22.00
CA LEU A 150 -5.99 7.36 -22.34
C LEU A 150 -6.91 8.13 -21.39
N ASP A 151 -6.50 8.25 -20.12
CA ASP A 151 -7.28 8.93 -19.08
C ASP A 151 -6.38 9.24 -17.88
N ALA A 152 -6.74 10.28 -17.10
CA ALA A 152 -6.01 10.67 -15.91
C ALA A 152 -6.94 11.27 -14.86
N SER A 153 -6.70 10.94 -13.59
CA SER A 153 -7.52 11.44 -12.47
C SER A 153 -6.69 11.67 -11.22
N TRP A 154 -7.07 12.65 -10.42
CA TRP A 154 -6.65 12.72 -9.04
C TRP A 154 -7.31 11.60 -8.24
N LEU A 155 -6.54 10.91 -7.38
CA LEU A 155 -6.97 9.77 -6.58
C LEU A 155 -6.46 9.94 -5.13
N VAL A 156 -6.74 11.08 -4.52
CA VAL A 156 -6.20 11.44 -3.19
C VAL A 156 -7.00 10.76 -2.08
N ASN A 157 -6.32 9.94 -1.29
CA ASN A 157 -6.89 9.25 -0.13
C ASN A 157 -5.93 9.22 1.07
N GLY A 158 -5.08 10.23 1.18
CA GLY A 158 -3.92 10.43 2.01
C GLY A 158 -2.80 10.90 1.10
N PRO A 159 -2.03 10.01 0.46
CA PRO A 159 -1.11 10.35 -0.63
C PRO A 159 -1.83 11.03 -1.81
N GLN A 160 -1.09 11.91 -2.52
CA GLN A 160 -1.63 12.74 -3.60
C GLN A 160 -1.51 12.07 -4.97
N TRP A 161 -2.03 10.85 -5.09
CA TRP A 161 -1.88 10.08 -6.32
C TRP A 161 -2.48 10.75 -7.55
N LEU A 162 -1.67 10.82 -8.60
CA LEU A 162 -2.07 11.07 -9.98
C LEU A 162 -2.22 9.73 -10.69
N GLY A 163 -3.47 9.28 -10.88
CA GLY A 163 -3.75 8.06 -11.64
C GLY A 163 -3.66 8.28 -13.14
N ILE A 164 -2.90 7.45 -13.84
CA ILE A 164 -2.68 7.49 -15.30
C ILE A 164 -3.07 6.14 -15.88
N ARG A 165 -3.97 6.14 -16.85
CA ARG A 165 -4.40 4.92 -17.54
C ARG A 165 -3.79 4.83 -18.93
N LEU A 166 -3.09 3.72 -19.20
CA LEU A 166 -2.52 3.35 -20.49
C LEU A 166 -3.34 2.26 -21.17
N ALA A 167 -3.04 2.00 -22.44
CA ALA A 167 -3.82 1.07 -23.26
C ALA A 167 -3.65 -0.40 -22.84
N SER A 168 -2.51 -0.78 -22.27
CA SER A 168 -2.24 -2.16 -21.89
C SER A 168 -1.25 -2.28 -20.72
N ALA A 169 -1.27 -3.44 -20.05
CA ALA A 169 -0.25 -3.82 -19.08
C ALA A 169 1.17 -3.78 -19.66
N ARG A 170 1.31 -4.10 -20.95
CA ARG A 170 2.60 -4.05 -21.64
C ARG A 170 3.14 -2.62 -21.71
N ASP A 171 2.29 -1.64 -21.95
CA ASP A 171 2.71 -0.24 -22.00
C ASP A 171 3.17 0.23 -20.61
N VAL A 172 2.49 -0.19 -19.55
CA VAL A 172 2.90 0.07 -18.16
C VAL A 172 4.26 -0.55 -17.85
N LEU A 173 4.48 -1.80 -18.23
CA LEU A 173 5.75 -2.51 -18.01
C LEU A 173 6.92 -1.91 -18.78
N ASN A 174 6.66 -1.33 -19.96
CA ASN A 174 7.68 -0.75 -20.83
C ASN A 174 8.09 0.68 -20.43
N LEU A 175 7.40 1.32 -19.49
CA LEU A 175 7.74 2.67 -19.02
C LEU A 175 9.18 2.74 -18.49
N GLN A 176 9.86 3.82 -18.84
CA GLN A 176 11.20 4.17 -18.34
C GLN A 176 11.15 5.57 -17.74
N PRO A 177 10.50 5.73 -16.57
CA PRO A 177 10.29 7.04 -15.99
C PRO A 177 11.59 7.68 -15.48
N ASP A 178 11.65 9.00 -15.57
CA ASP A 178 12.80 9.81 -15.15
C ASP A 178 12.52 10.46 -13.77
N PRO A 179 13.09 9.94 -12.67
CA PRO A 179 12.84 10.48 -11.33
C PRO A 179 13.31 11.93 -11.17
N ALA A 180 14.30 12.38 -11.97
CA ALA A 180 14.78 13.76 -11.88
C ALA A 180 13.74 14.81 -12.34
N LYS A 181 12.72 14.40 -13.09
CA LYS A 181 11.63 15.26 -13.56
C LYS A 181 10.39 15.24 -12.64
N ALA A 182 10.33 14.29 -11.72
CA ALA A 182 9.12 14.03 -10.93
C ALA A 182 8.84 15.09 -9.86
N GLY A 183 9.90 15.76 -9.33
CA GLY A 183 9.72 16.62 -8.15
C GLY A 183 9.12 15.83 -6.98
N GLU A 184 8.00 16.29 -6.45
CA GLU A 184 7.26 15.65 -5.36
C GLU A 184 5.98 14.93 -5.87
N MET A 185 5.86 14.66 -7.18
CA MET A 185 4.67 14.03 -7.74
C MET A 185 4.58 12.55 -7.32
N GLU A 186 3.39 12.14 -6.93
CA GLU A 186 3.02 10.73 -6.69
C GLU A 186 2.21 10.23 -7.88
N ILE A 187 2.81 9.39 -8.74
CA ILE A 187 2.23 8.97 -10.01
C ILE A 187 1.92 7.46 -9.95
N GLY A 188 0.64 7.12 -10.08
CA GLY A 188 0.18 5.75 -10.24
C GLY A 188 -0.20 5.46 -11.70
N VAL A 189 0.37 4.44 -12.29
CA VAL A 189 0.06 4.05 -13.67
C VAL A 189 -0.61 2.69 -13.70
N VAL A 190 -1.67 2.56 -14.50
CA VAL A 190 -2.44 1.32 -14.64
C VAL A 190 -2.72 1.00 -16.11
N GLY A 191 -2.66 -0.28 -16.45
CA GLY A 191 -3.05 -0.78 -17.77
C GLY A 191 -3.61 -2.20 -17.70
N PRO A 192 -4.65 -2.53 -18.51
CA PRO A 192 -5.29 -3.83 -18.48
C PRO A 192 -4.40 -4.92 -19.11
N TYR A 193 -4.49 -6.12 -18.54
CA TYR A 193 -4.06 -7.33 -19.20
C TYR A 193 -5.12 -7.81 -20.19
N GLY A 194 -4.71 -8.66 -21.13
CA GLY A 194 -5.65 -9.29 -22.06
C GLY A 194 -6.55 -10.36 -21.41
N PRO A 195 -7.62 -10.78 -22.10
CA PRO A 195 -8.50 -11.82 -21.61
C PRO A 195 -7.76 -13.11 -21.28
N GLY A 196 -8.09 -13.74 -20.14
CA GLY A 196 -7.49 -15.00 -19.69
C GLY A 196 -6.16 -14.86 -18.95
N ALA A 197 -5.69 -13.63 -18.71
CA ALA A 197 -4.52 -13.40 -17.85
C ALA A 197 -4.85 -13.70 -16.37
N GLU A 198 -3.81 -13.99 -15.58
CA GLU A 198 -3.90 -14.25 -14.14
C GLU A 198 -4.44 -13.03 -13.37
N THR A 199 -4.07 -11.83 -13.82
CA THR A 199 -4.45 -10.55 -13.21
C THR A 199 -5.14 -9.65 -14.23
N ALA A 200 -6.03 -8.78 -13.75
CA ALA A 200 -6.78 -7.86 -14.61
C ALA A 200 -5.93 -6.67 -15.07
N PHE A 201 -5.08 -6.17 -14.19
CA PHE A 201 -4.29 -4.95 -14.43
C PHE A 201 -2.85 -5.12 -13.96
N GLU A 202 -1.92 -4.44 -14.67
CA GLU A 202 -0.60 -4.11 -14.16
C GLU A 202 -0.62 -2.69 -13.62
N VAL A 203 0.01 -2.50 -12.46
CA VAL A 203 0.13 -1.21 -11.76
C VAL A 203 1.59 -0.91 -11.49
N ARG A 204 1.99 0.35 -11.61
CA ARG A 204 3.28 0.86 -11.12
C ARG A 204 3.05 2.15 -10.35
N ALA A 205 3.82 2.36 -9.27
CA ALA A 205 3.70 3.48 -8.36
C ALA A 205 5.03 4.20 -8.24
N PHE A 206 5.06 5.51 -8.55
CA PHE A 206 6.25 6.34 -8.51
C PHE A 206 6.07 7.46 -7.49
N VAL A 207 7.01 7.57 -6.53
CA VAL A 207 6.97 8.53 -5.43
C VAL A 207 8.12 9.52 -5.59
N GLY A 208 7.81 10.70 -6.12
CA GLY A 208 8.80 11.77 -6.31
C GLY A 208 9.38 12.25 -4.98
N GLY A 209 10.68 12.58 -4.98
CA GLY A 209 11.39 13.01 -3.78
C GLY A 209 11.67 11.91 -2.75
N ASP A 210 11.22 10.66 -3.00
CA ASP A 210 11.50 9.54 -2.12
C ASP A 210 12.77 8.79 -2.57
N PRO A 211 13.63 8.32 -1.62
CA PRO A 211 14.75 7.45 -1.94
C PRO A 211 14.33 6.15 -2.62
N VAL A 212 13.16 5.64 -2.30
CA VAL A 212 12.51 4.50 -2.98
C VAL A 212 11.57 5.07 -4.03
N TRP A 213 12.13 5.39 -5.20
CA TRP A 213 11.40 6.00 -6.31
C TRP A 213 10.19 5.20 -6.80
N GLU A 214 10.30 3.89 -6.90
CA GLU A 214 9.19 3.00 -7.31
C GLU A 214 8.82 2.08 -6.15
N ASP A 215 7.59 2.25 -5.64
CA ASP A 215 7.06 1.39 -4.58
C ASP A 215 6.63 0.03 -5.13
N SER A 216 7.01 -1.02 -4.44
CA SER A 216 6.84 -2.41 -4.92
C SER A 216 5.37 -2.84 -4.97
N VAL A 217 4.56 -2.52 -3.95
CA VAL A 217 3.10 -2.77 -3.95
C VAL A 217 2.40 -1.76 -3.04
N THR A 218 1.53 -0.96 -3.61
CA THR A 218 0.96 0.23 -2.98
C THR A 218 -0.53 0.08 -2.67
N GLY A 219 -0.88 -0.11 -1.41
CA GLY A 219 -2.27 -0.27 -0.98
C GLY A 219 -3.14 0.96 -1.26
N SER A 220 -2.66 2.18 -0.94
CA SER A 220 -3.39 3.44 -1.13
C SER A 220 -3.66 3.74 -2.60
N LEU A 221 -2.66 3.54 -3.47
CA LEU A 221 -2.85 3.70 -4.92
C LEU A 221 -3.88 2.72 -5.46
N ASN A 222 -3.77 1.43 -5.13
CA ASN A 222 -4.73 0.42 -5.59
C ASN A 222 -6.15 0.68 -5.08
N ALA A 223 -6.32 1.25 -3.88
CA ALA A 223 -7.61 1.72 -3.38
C ALA A 223 -8.16 2.87 -4.25
N GLY A 224 -7.35 3.87 -4.55
CA GLY A 224 -7.74 4.98 -5.44
C GLY A 224 -8.08 4.53 -6.85
N LEU A 225 -7.25 3.65 -7.42
CA LEU A 225 -7.49 3.04 -8.74
C LEU A 225 -8.79 2.24 -8.76
N ALA A 226 -9.09 1.50 -7.69
CA ALA A 226 -10.33 0.72 -7.62
C ALA A 226 -11.57 1.62 -7.66
N HIS A 227 -11.58 2.73 -6.92
CA HIS A 227 -12.65 3.74 -7.01
C HIS A 227 -12.80 4.25 -8.45
N TRP A 228 -11.73 4.72 -9.05
CA TRP A 228 -11.75 5.32 -10.38
C TRP A 228 -12.14 4.35 -11.48
N LEU A 229 -11.49 3.17 -11.54
CA LEU A 229 -11.73 2.19 -12.60
C LEU A 229 -13.14 1.61 -12.54
N MET A 230 -13.73 1.47 -11.34
CA MET A 230 -15.11 1.01 -11.20
C MET A 230 -16.12 2.13 -11.53
N ASP A 231 -15.87 3.36 -11.09
CA ASP A 231 -16.71 4.52 -11.38
C ASP A 231 -16.80 4.80 -12.89
N THR A 232 -15.68 4.65 -13.60
CA THR A 232 -15.62 4.82 -15.06
C THR A 232 -16.02 3.57 -15.86
N GLY A 233 -16.43 2.49 -15.20
CA GLY A 233 -16.84 1.23 -15.85
C GLY A 233 -15.70 0.44 -16.52
N VAL A 234 -14.44 0.78 -16.22
CA VAL A 234 -13.26 0.07 -16.76
C VAL A 234 -13.02 -1.25 -16.02
N ALA A 235 -13.35 -1.31 -14.74
CA ALA A 235 -13.23 -2.53 -13.93
C ALA A 235 -14.55 -2.91 -13.28
N VAL A 236 -14.72 -4.21 -13.04
CA VAL A 236 -15.80 -4.78 -12.22
C VAL A 236 -15.17 -5.68 -11.16
N ALA A 237 -15.48 -5.42 -9.89
CA ALA A 237 -15.00 -6.27 -8.79
C ALA A 237 -15.77 -7.63 -8.77
N PRO A 238 -15.15 -8.74 -8.28
CA PRO A 238 -13.77 -8.78 -7.78
C PRO A 238 -12.76 -8.87 -8.91
N TYR A 239 -11.56 -8.31 -8.68
CA TYR A 239 -10.42 -8.48 -9.56
C TYR A 239 -9.09 -8.48 -8.79
N THR A 240 -8.02 -8.91 -9.44
CA THR A 240 -6.66 -8.86 -8.90
C THR A 240 -5.79 -7.95 -9.77
N ALA A 241 -5.08 -7.02 -9.16
CA ALA A 241 -4.04 -6.24 -9.81
C ALA A 241 -2.65 -6.83 -9.50
N SER A 242 -1.76 -6.75 -10.48
CA SER A 242 -0.33 -7.04 -10.35
C SER A 242 0.43 -5.75 -10.14
N GLN A 243 1.43 -5.75 -9.23
CA GLN A 243 2.35 -4.63 -9.07
C GLN A 243 3.75 -5.14 -8.69
N GLY A 244 4.79 -4.37 -9.06
CA GLY A 244 6.18 -4.67 -8.74
C GLY A 244 6.88 -5.58 -9.72
N THR A 245 6.26 -5.95 -10.83
CA THR A 245 6.81 -6.88 -11.84
C THR A 245 8.18 -6.42 -12.35
N VAL A 246 8.36 -5.12 -12.63
CA VAL A 246 9.63 -4.56 -13.12
C VAL A 246 10.73 -4.60 -12.06
N LEU A 247 10.35 -4.59 -10.78
CA LEU A 247 11.25 -4.70 -9.63
C LEU A 247 11.60 -6.16 -9.27
N GLY A 248 11.13 -7.13 -10.06
CA GLY A 248 11.29 -8.56 -9.75
C GLY A 248 10.39 -9.03 -8.61
N ARG A 249 9.35 -8.27 -8.28
CA ARG A 249 8.33 -8.63 -7.30
C ARG A 249 7.11 -9.27 -7.98
N ARG A 250 6.24 -9.86 -7.19
CA ARG A 250 5.00 -10.49 -7.63
C ARG A 250 3.84 -10.09 -6.72
N GLY A 251 3.63 -8.78 -6.58
CA GLY A 251 2.51 -8.26 -5.80
C GLY A 251 1.17 -8.65 -6.42
N ARG A 252 0.23 -9.05 -5.57
CA ARG A 252 -1.15 -9.42 -5.93
C ARG A 252 -2.10 -8.70 -4.99
N VAL A 253 -2.70 -7.64 -5.51
CA VAL A 253 -3.68 -6.84 -4.78
C VAL A 253 -5.08 -7.28 -5.18
N HIS A 254 -5.83 -7.82 -4.23
CA HIS A 254 -7.20 -8.29 -4.43
C HIS A 254 -8.18 -7.17 -4.11
N ILE A 255 -8.98 -6.80 -5.08
CA ILE A 255 -10.06 -5.81 -4.94
C ILE A 255 -11.40 -6.53 -4.90
N SER A 256 -12.19 -6.25 -3.88
CA SER A 256 -13.55 -6.76 -3.75
C SER A 256 -14.51 -5.67 -3.28
N VAL A 257 -15.80 -5.90 -3.46
CA VAL A 257 -16.87 -5.03 -2.93
C VAL A 257 -17.72 -5.83 -1.98
N ARG A 258 -17.95 -5.32 -0.77
CA ARG A 258 -18.83 -5.90 0.22
C ARG A 258 -19.62 -4.80 0.91
N ASP A 259 -20.92 -4.96 0.99
CA ASP A 259 -21.83 -4.01 1.64
C ASP A 259 -21.70 -2.57 1.10
N GLY A 260 -21.36 -2.44 -0.20
CA GLY A 260 -21.14 -1.15 -0.87
C GLY A 260 -19.75 -0.56 -0.69
N SER A 261 -18.90 -1.12 0.15
CA SER A 261 -17.52 -0.67 0.38
C SER A 261 -16.53 -1.45 -0.46
N ILE A 262 -15.49 -0.76 -0.93
CA ILE A 262 -14.33 -1.36 -1.62
C ILE A 262 -13.35 -1.88 -0.58
N TRP A 263 -12.90 -3.11 -0.75
CA TRP A 263 -11.89 -3.75 0.10
C TRP A 263 -10.64 -4.03 -0.71
N VAL A 264 -9.51 -3.65 -0.15
CA VAL A 264 -8.17 -3.83 -0.72
C VAL A 264 -7.43 -4.83 0.14
N GLY A 265 -7.01 -5.93 -0.44
CA GLY A 265 -6.38 -7.00 0.33
C GLY A 265 -5.36 -7.81 -0.47
N GLY A 266 -4.75 -8.76 0.22
CA GLY A 266 -3.80 -9.69 -0.35
C GLY A 266 -3.25 -10.65 0.71
N HIS A 267 -2.42 -11.55 0.28
CA HIS A 267 -1.67 -12.42 1.19
C HIS A 267 -0.62 -11.64 1.97
N VAL A 268 -0.38 -12.06 3.21
CA VAL A 268 0.71 -11.55 4.04
C VAL A 268 1.48 -12.73 4.60
N THR A 269 2.76 -12.79 4.28
CA THR A 269 3.67 -13.89 4.63
C THR A 269 4.69 -13.43 5.66
N GLY A 270 4.84 -14.16 6.77
CA GLY A 270 5.91 -13.93 7.75
C GLY A 270 7.25 -14.37 7.16
N CYS A 271 8.26 -13.50 7.19
CA CYS A 271 9.57 -13.77 6.61
C CYS A 271 10.68 -13.87 7.66
N ILE A 272 10.70 -12.97 8.64
CA ILE A 272 11.73 -12.93 9.66
C ILE A 272 11.06 -12.78 11.04
N GLN A 273 11.52 -13.54 12.00
CA GLN A 273 11.15 -13.40 13.41
C GLN A 273 12.41 -13.37 14.27
N GLY A 274 12.45 -12.42 15.21
CA GLY A 274 13.61 -12.26 16.06
C GLY A 274 13.39 -11.22 17.14
N THR A 275 14.45 -10.53 17.48
CA THR A 275 14.40 -9.45 18.48
C THR A 275 15.25 -8.27 18.04
N VAL A 276 14.83 -7.08 18.48
CA VAL A 276 15.57 -5.82 18.30
C VAL A 276 15.83 -5.17 19.66
N ARG A 277 16.93 -4.43 19.78
CA ARG A 277 17.24 -3.64 20.98
C ARG A 277 16.92 -2.17 20.72
N LEU A 278 15.90 -1.68 21.38
CA LEU A 278 15.46 -0.29 21.32
C LEU A 278 15.26 0.29 22.73
#